data_947e973a1e409c26b9e60eda111b7fe0
#
_entry.id   947e973a1e409c26b9e60eda111b7fe0
#
_cell.length_a   1.000
_cell.length_b   1.000
_cell.length_c   1.000
_cell.angle_alpha   90.00
_cell.angle_beta   90.00
_cell.angle_gamma   90.00
#
_symmetry.space_group_name_H-M   'P 1'
#
loop_
_entity.id
_entity.type
_entity.pdbx_description
1 polymer ?
#
loop_
_entity_poly.entity_id
_entity_poly.type
_entity_poly.pdbx_seq_one_letter_code
_entity_poly.pdbx_strand_id
1 'polypeptide(L)'
;MVVPSPPFGPSEPLPEMEPLSKEALRRAALDARKAFVRTLSDAQRARLEQKLAPHLTSLFAGVAVVGGYCPLGSEISPLPATEEARAVGAIVAYPCFSNPAKPFRFLAGDPLEPGPFGIMQPARRHPVVQPDLVLVPLIAVDGEGTRLGRGKGHYDRALAGLKKSGARLIGVGWAMQRLSETIPGDDWDVPLDGFASPDGLELFKRT
;
A
#
# COMPACT_ATOMS: atom_id res chain seq x y z
N MET A 1 3.39 26.65 -64.58
CA MET A 1 2.23 26.48 -63.68
C MET A 1 2.82 26.16 -62.30
N VAL A 2 2.81 27.12 -61.39
CA VAL A 2 3.29 26.95 -60.02
C VAL A 2 2.09 26.63 -59.16
N VAL A 3 2.06 25.46 -58.55
CA VAL A 3 1.00 25.05 -57.62
C VAL A 3 1.32 25.68 -56.27
N PRO A 4 0.41 26.49 -55.68
CA PRO A 4 0.65 27.03 -54.33
C PRO A 4 0.47 25.96 -53.27
N SER A 5 1.46 25.87 -52.34
CA SER A 5 1.36 25.05 -51.11
C SER A 5 0.27 25.59 -50.20
N PRO A 6 -0.53 24.74 -49.56
CA PRO A 6 -1.54 25.18 -48.60
C PRO A 6 -0.86 25.75 -47.33
N PRO A 7 -1.44 26.80 -46.73
CA PRO A 7 -0.92 27.36 -45.50
C PRO A 7 -1.21 26.40 -44.35
N PHE A 8 -0.16 25.79 -43.75
CA PHE A 8 -0.26 25.21 -42.42
C PHE A 8 -0.43 26.37 -41.43
N GLY A 9 -1.64 26.53 -40.97
CA GLY A 9 -1.91 27.37 -39.79
C GLY A 9 -1.22 26.78 -38.55
N PRO A 10 -0.92 27.62 -37.53
CA PRO A 10 -0.36 27.10 -36.27
C PRO A 10 -1.30 26.04 -35.70
N SER A 11 -0.74 24.85 -35.42
CA SER A 11 -1.48 23.78 -34.77
C SER A 11 -1.97 24.30 -33.41
N GLU A 12 -3.30 24.29 -33.21
CA GLU A 12 -3.86 24.54 -31.88
C GLU A 12 -3.21 23.61 -30.86
N PRO A 13 -2.78 24.13 -29.72
CA PRO A 13 -2.26 23.27 -28.64
C PRO A 13 -3.36 22.29 -28.26
N LEU A 14 -2.99 21.00 -28.18
CA LEU A 14 -3.89 19.97 -27.64
C LEU A 14 -4.39 20.41 -26.27
N PRO A 15 -5.67 20.22 -25.93
CA PRO A 15 -6.19 20.58 -24.63
C PRO A 15 -5.37 19.83 -23.56
N GLU A 16 -4.78 20.58 -22.64
CA GLU A 16 -4.14 20.02 -21.46
C GLU A 16 -5.21 19.20 -20.71
N MET A 17 -5.03 17.90 -20.69
CA MET A 17 -5.90 17.02 -19.90
C MET A 17 -5.72 17.40 -18.42
N GLU A 18 -6.77 17.90 -17.79
CA GLU A 18 -6.75 18.14 -16.34
C GLU A 18 -6.35 16.86 -15.60
N PRO A 19 -5.46 16.95 -14.61
CA PRO A 19 -5.05 15.80 -13.83
C PRO A 19 -6.28 15.16 -13.17
N LEU A 20 -6.37 13.85 -13.28
CA LEU A 20 -7.48 13.09 -12.67
C LEU A 20 -7.54 13.36 -11.16
N SER A 21 -8.72 13.65 -10.65
CA SER A 21 -8.92 13.85 -9.23
C SER A 21 -8.51 12.59 -8.44
N LYS A 22 -8.04 12.78 -7.19
CA LYS A 22 -7.67 11.70 -6.26
C LYS A 22 -8.78 10.64 -6.14
N GLU A 23 -10.05 11.07 -6.21
CA GLU A 23 -11.20 10.16 -6.15
C GLU A 23 -11.36 9.34 -7.44
N ALA A 24 -11.19 9.96 -8.59
CA ALA A 24 -11.25 9.27 -9.89
C ALA A 24 -10.13 8.22 -10.01
N LEU A 25 -8.89 8.57 -9.63
CA LEU A 25 -7.76 7.65 -9.58
C LEU A 25 -8.04 6.48 -8.62
N ARG A 26 -8.58 6.76 -7.43
CA ARG A 26 -8.93 5.73 -6.43
C ARG A 26 -9.95 4.75 -6.99
N ARG A 27 -10.98 5.24 -7.65
CA ARG A 27 -12.03 4.39 -8.25
C ARG A 27 -11.45 3.51 -9.35
N ALA A 28 -10.74 4.10 -10.30
CA ALA A 28 -10.13 3.36 -11.42
C ALA A 28 -9.16 2.27 -10.94
N ALA A 29 -8.24 2.59 -10.02
CA ALA A 29 -7.28 1.65 -9.47
C ALA A 29 -7.95 0.53 -8.64
N LEU A 30 -9.02 0.84 -7.90
CA LEU A 30 -9.77 -0.16 -7.16
C LEU A 30 -10.51 -1.13 -8.08
N ASP A 31 -11.09 -0.63 -9.16
CA ASP A 31 -11.82 -1.46 -10.13
C ASP A 31 -10.86 -2.32 -10.95
N ALA A 32 -9.71 -1.77 -11.36
CA ALA A 32 -8.65 -2.54 -12.00
C ALA A 32 -8.14 -3.68 -11.08
N ARG A 33 -7.90 -3.40 -9.80
CA ARG A 33 -7.49 -4.41 -8.82
C ARG A 33 -8.54 -5.52 -8.67
N LYS A 34 -9.82 -5.15 -8.54
CA LYS A 34 -10.91 -6.13 -8.44
C LYS A 34 -11.03 -6.98 -9.71
N ALA A 35 -10.92 -6.35 -10.87
CA ALA A 35 -10.94 -7.06 -12.16
C ALA A 35 -9.81 -8.08 -12.23
N PHE A 36 -8.59 -7.67 -11.91
CA PHE A 36 -7.43 -8.57 -11.89
C PHE A 36 -7.64 -9.76 -10.94
N VAL A 37 -8.02 -9.50 -9.69
CA VAL A 37 -8.17 -10.59 -8.70
C VAL A 37 -9.27 -11.57 -9.10
N ARG A 38 -10.32 -11.13 -9.81
CA ARG A 38 -11.37 -12.03 -10.34
C ARG A 38 -10.86 -12.97 -11.43
N THR A 39 -9.75 -12.67 -12.09
CA THR A 39 -9.14 -13.58 -13.09
C THR A 39 -8.30 -14.69 -12.46
N LEU A 40 -7.98 -14.57 -11.17
CA LEU A 40 -7.14 -15.53 -10.46
C LEU A 40 -7.98 -16.63 -9.82
N SER A 41 -7.55 -17.87 -10.00
CA SER A 41 -7.97 -18.96 -9.10
C SER A 41 -7.32 -18.81 -7.72
N ASP A 42 -7.87 -19.46 -6.70
CA ASP A 42 -7.29 -19.44 -5.34
C ASP A 42 -5.84 -19.90 -5.33
N ALA A 43 -5.50 -20.94 -6.11
CA ALA A 43 -4.14 -21.44 -6.23
C ALA A 43 -3.18 -20.43 -6.90
N GLN A 44 -3.64 -19.73 -7.94
CA GLN A 44 -2.85 -18.67 -8.57
C GLN A 44 -2.63 -17.49 -7.64
N ARG A 45 -3.67 -17.08 -6.92
CA ARG A 45 -3.59 -16.03 -5.92
C ARG A 45 -2.60 -16.39 -4.82
N ALA A 46 -2.71 -17.57 -4.23
CA ALA A 46 -1.79 -18.04 -3.18
C ALA A 46 -0.33 -18.08 -3.67
N ARG A 47 -0.11 -18.55 -4.92
CA ARG A 47 1.24 -18.56 -5.52
C ARG A 47 1.83 -17.15 -5.67
N LEU A 48 1.03 -16.17 -6.08
CA LEU A 48 1.48 -14.78 -6.19
C LEU A 48 1.76 -14.16 -4.82
N GLU A 49 0.91 -14.44 -3.82
CA GLU A 49 1.12 -14.00 -2.44
C GLU A 49 2.40 -14.61 -1.84
N GLN A 50 2.72 -15.87 -2.15
CA GLN A 50 3.99 -16.49 -1.77
C GLN A 50 5.20 -15.85 -2.46
N LYS A 51 5.08 -15.42 -3.72
CA LYS A 51 6.16 -14.71 -4.42
C LYS A 51 6.52 -13.36 -3.82
N LEU A 52 5.59 -12.73 -3.08
CA LEU A 52 5.83 -11.45 -2.42
C LEU A 52 6.88 -11.57 -1.31
N ALA A 53 6.84 -12.65 -0.55
CA ALA A 53 7.64 -12.81 0.68
C ALA A 53 9.16 -12.69 0.44
N PRO A 54 9.78 -13.38 -0.53
CA PRO A 54 11.22 -13.28 -0.78
C PRO A 54 11.72 -11.86 -1.08
N HIS A 55 10.88 -11.02 -1.68
CA HIS A 55 11.23 -9.63 -1.97
C HIS A 55 11.34 -8.76 -0.72
N LEU A 56 10.72 -9.18 0.39
CA LEU A 56 10.71 -8.45 1.66
C LEU A 56 11.71 -9.01 2.67
N THR A 57 12.26 -10.21 2.46
CA THR A 57 13.12 -10.91 3.43
C THR A 57 14.34 -10.06 3.85
N SER A 58 14.99 -9.37 2.90
CA SER A 58 16.13 -8.51 3.20
C SER A 58 15.79 -7.32 4.10
N LEU A 59 14.52 -6.91 4.14
CA LEU A 59 14.06 -5.81 4.98
C LEU A 59 13.84 -6.23 6.44
N PHE A 60 13.71 -7.52 6.72
CA PHE A 60 13.45 -8.04 8.07
C PHE A 60 14.73 -8.18 8.90
N ALA A 61 15.91 -8.14 8.28
CA ALA A 61 17.18 -8.26 9.01
C ALA A 61 17.34 -7.13 10.03
N GLY A 62 17.48 -7.51 11.33
CA GLY A 62 17.63 -6.55 12.42
C GLY A 62 16.36 -5.78 12.81
N VAL A 63 15.20 -6.13 12.26
CA VAL A 63 13.90 -5.56 12.62
C VAL A 63 13.33 -6.32 13.80
N ALA A 64 13.03 -5.63 14.91
CA ALA A 64 12.45 -6.25 16.09
C ALA A 64 10.93 -6.46 15.94
N VAL A 65 10.22 -5.50 15.35
CA VAL A 65 8.77 -5.55 15.22
C VAL A 65 8.33 -5.21 13.79
N VAL A 66 7.58 -6.11 13.16
CA VAL A 66 6.96 -5.93 11.84
C VAL A 66 5.46 -5.72 12.01
N GLY A 67 4.95 -4.59 11.53
CA GLY A 67 3.52 -4.33 11.42
C GLY A 67 2.95 -4.93 10.13
N GLY A 68 2.07 -5.91 10.25
CA GLY A 68 1.29 -6.47 9.15
C GLY A 68 -0.10 -5.86 9.02
N TYR A 69 -0.93 -6.45 8.17
CA TYR A 69 -2.36 -6.12 8.05
C TYR A 69 -3.18 -7.35 7.68
N CYS A 70 -4.48 -7.32 7.97
CA CYS A 70 -5.43 -8.32 7.48
C CYS A 70 -6.01 -7.84 6.15
N PRO A 71 -5.86 -8.59 5.06
CA PRO A 71 -6.31 -8.15 3.74
C PRO A 71 -7.84 -8.11 3.66
N LEU A 72 -8.37 -7.10 2.96
CA LEU A 72 -9.79 -6.92 2.72
C LEU A 72 -10.13 -7.13 1.24
N GLY A 73 -10.93 -8.15 0.96
CA GLY A 73 -11.45 -8.43 -0.38
C GLY A 73 -10.35 -8.72 -1.41
N SER A 74 -10.10 -7.78 -2.33
CA SER A 74 -9.10 -7.91 -3.39
C SER A 74 -7.68 -7.47 -2.99
N GLU A 75 -7.42 -7.15 -1.73
CA GLU A 75 -6.05 -6.86 -1.26
C GLU A 75 -5.19 -8.12 -1.31
N ILE A 76 -3.91 -7.96 -1.64
CA ILE A 76 -2.94 -9.05 -1.54
C ILE A 76 -2.70 -9.38 -0.08
N SER A 77 -2.53 -10.65 0.27
CA SER A 77 -2.22 -11.05 1.63
C SER A 77 -0.73 -10.88 1.94
N PRO A 78 -0.36 -10.19 3.03
CA PRO A 78 1.01 -10.12 3.49
C PRO A 78 1.42 -11.33 4.34
N LEU A 79 0.52 -12.31 4.56
CA LEU A 79 0.73 -13.41 5.49
C LEU A 79 2.02 -14.18 5.23
N PRO A 80 2.35 -14.61 4.00
CA PRO A 80 3.63 -15.32 3.76
C PRO A 80 4.85 -14.48 4.19
N ALA A 81 4.84 -13.18 3.93
CA ALA A 81 5.92 -12.27 4.32
C ALA A 81 5.99 -12.08 5.84
N THR A 82 4.86 -12.00 6.53
CA THR A 82 4.85 -11.89 8.00
C THR A 82 5.28 -13.19 8.68
N GLU A 83 5.04 -14.34 8.07
CA GLU A 83 5.56 -15.62 8.55
C GLU A 83 7.09 -15.72 8.38
N GLU A 84 7.64 -15.25 7.28
CA GLU A 84 9.10 -15.14 7.13
C GLU A 84 9.71 -14.16 8.15
N ALA A 85 9.06 -13.03 8.43
CA ALA A 85 9.52 -12.12 9.48
C ALA A 85 9.58 -12.82 10.86
N ARG A 86 8.58 -13.63 11.20
CA ARG A 86 8.60 -14.45 12.42
C ARG A 86 9.71 -15.48 12.41
N ALA A 87 9.94 -16.12 11.28
CA ALA A 87 10.99 -17.15 11.16
C ALA A 87 12.40 -16.59 11.42
N VAL A 88 12.63 -15.29 11.14
CA VAL A 88 13.89 -14.60 11.46
C VAL A 88 13.88 -13.91 12.83
N GLY A 89 12.85 -14.15 13.67
CA GLY A 89 12.77 -13.72 15.06
C GLY A 89 12.05 -12.40 15.31
N ALA A 90 11.45 -11.77 14.30
CA ALA A 90 10.68 -10.54 14.49
C ALA A 90 9.32 -10.82 15.16
N ILE A 91 8.89 -9.90 16.01
CA ILE A 91 7.52 -9.87 16.52
C ILE A 91 6.63 -9.33 15.39
N VAL A 92 5.56 -10.07 15.06
CA VAL A 92 4.55 -9.57 14.12
C VAL A 92 3.38 -8.97 14.88
N ALA A 93 2.99 -7.76 14.48
CA ALA A 93 1.90 -7.02 15.11
C ALA A 93 0.87 -6.58 14.05
N TYR A 94 -0.38 -6.45 14.45
CA TYR A 94 -1.47 -6.06 13.56
C TYR A 94 -2.26 -4.87 14.13
N PRO A 95 -2.91 -4.08 13.24
CA PRO A 95 -3.75 -2.98 13.66
C PRO A 95 -4.89 -3.44 14.57
N CYS A 96 -5.07 -2.74 15.70
CA CYS A 96 -6.19 -2.92 16.60
C CYS A 96 -6.90 -1.58 16.84
N PHE A 97 -8.18 -1.54 16.52
CA PHE A 97 -9.04 -0.37 16.69
C PHE A 97 -9.73 -0.44 18.04
N SER A 98 -9.41 0.48 18.93
CA SER A 98 -10.16 0.68 20.19
C SER A 98 -11.44 1.48 19.96
N ASN A 99 -11.40 2.41 19.01
CA ASN A 99 -12.49 3.28 18.59
C ASN A 99 -12.29 3.66 17.12
N PRO A 100 -13.31 3.53 16.25
CA PRO A 100 -13.22 3.88 14.83
C PRO A 100 -12.78 5.34 14.54
N ALA A 101 -13.04 6.27 15.46
CA ALA A 101 -12.67 7.68 15.30
C ALA A 101 -11.21 7.98 15.69
N LYS A 102 -10.53 7.06 16.40
CA LYS A 102 -9.15 7.22 16.84
C LYS A 102 -8.17 6.48 15.93
N PRO A 103 -6.88 6.89 15.86
CA PRO A 103 -5.85 6.08 15.23
C PRO A 103 -5.80 4.68 15.87
N PHE A 104 -5.60 3.66 15.03
CA PHE A 104 -5.34 2.32 15.55
C PHE A 104 -3.93 2.24 16.16
N ARG A 105 -3.71 1.21 16.98
CA ARG A 105 -2.40 0.85 17.51
C ARG A 105 -2.03 -0.53 17.03
N PHE A 106 -0.75 -0.83 16.96
CA PHE A 106 -0.28 -2.18 16.68
C PHE A 106 -0.20 -2.99 17.97
N LEU A 107 -0.80 -4.18 17.95
CA LEU A 107 -0.72 -5.14 19.04
C LEU A 107 0.04 -6.37 18.55
N ALA A 108 0.98 -6.87 19.37
CA ALA A 108 1.65 -8.15 19.13
C ALA A 108 0.64 -9.28 19.36
N GLY A 109 0.52 -10.18 18.37
CA GLY A 109 -0.39 -11.32 18.45
C GLY A 109 -1.18 -11.49 17.15
N ASP A 110 -1.77 -12.67 16.99
CA ASP A 110 -2.53 -13.00 15.80
C ASP A 110 -3.90 -12.33 15.77
N PRO A 111 -4.36 -11.91 14.59
CA PRO A 111 -5.63 -11.21 14.42
C PRO A 111 -6.79 -12.21 14.37
N LEU A 112 -7.18 -12.71 15.54
CA LEU A 112 -8.20 -13.76 15.70
C LEU A 112 -9.57 -13.24 16.12
N GLU A 113 -9.69 -11.97 16.51
CA GLU A 113 -10.96 -11.38 16.96
C GLU A 113 -11.55 -10.45 15.89
N PRO A 114 -12.86 -10.42 15.69
CA PRO A 114 -13.49 -9.48 14.79
C PRO A 114 -13.37 -8.05 15.34
N GLY A 115 -12.92 -7.15 14.49
CA GLY A 115 -12.82 -5.72 14.78
C GLY A 115 -13.76 -4.86 13.93
N PRO A 116 -13.71 -3.55 14.08
CA PRO A 116 -14.45 -2.62 13.24
C PRO A 116 -14.15 -2.82 11.75
N PHE A 117 -15.12 -2.45 10.91
CA PHE A 117 -15.00 -2.50 9.45
C PHE A 117 -14.81 -3.91 8.85
N GLY A 118 -15.10 -4.97 9.61
CA GLY A 118 -14.89 -6.36 9.18
C GLY A 118 -13.42 -6.78 9.15
N ILE A 119 -12.54 -6.03 9.82
CA ILE A 119 -11.12 -6.33 9.90
C ILE A 119 -10.85 -7.22 11.11
N MET A 120 -10.19 -8.37 10.90
CA MET A 120 -9.71 -9.18 12.02
C MET A 120 -8.55 -8.45 12.71
N GLN A 121 -8.49 -8.54 14.05
CA GLN A 121 -7.50 -7.85 14.87
C GLN A 121 -7.06 -8.72 16.04
N PRO A 122 -5.90 -8.44 16.65
CA PRO A 122 -5.50 -9.12 17.88
C PRO A 122 -6.43 -8.78 19.04
N ALA A 123 -6.55 -9.71 19.97
CA ALA A 123 -7.27 -9.47 21.22
C ALA A 123 -6.66 -8.28 21.98
N ARG A 124 -7.51 -7.44 22.56
CA ARG A 124 -7.06 -6.20 23.24
C ARG A 124 -6.15 -6.43 24.44
N ARG A 125 -6.07 -7.65 24.98
CA ARG A 125 -5.15 -8.06 26.04
C ARG A 125 -3.69 -8.19 25.59
N HIS A 126 -3.45 -8.27 24.27
CA HIS A 126 -2.09 -8.33 23.74
C HIS A 126 -1.35 -6.99 23.92
N PRO A 127 -0.02 -7.03 24.09
CA PRO A 127 0.77 -5.82 24.31
C PRO A 127 0.73 -4.91 23.08
N VAL A 128 0.64 -3.61 23.35
CA VAL A 128 0.84 -2.58 22.33
C VAL A 128 2.32 -2.50 22.03
N VAL A 129 2.68 -2.55 20.76
CA VAL A 129 4.06 -2.46 20.29
C VAL A 129 4.19 -1.41 19.19
N GLN A 130 5.41 -0.96 18.99
CA GLN A 130 5.73 0.01 17.93
C GLN A 130 6.54 -0.70 16.85
N PRO A 131 6.00 -0.86 15.63
CA PRO A 131 6.74 -1.47 14.53
C PRO A 131 7.92 -0.62 14.05
N ASP A 132 9.03 -1.29 13.74
CA ASP A 132 10.19 -0.71 13.05
C ASP A 132 9.99 -0.71 11.53
N LEU A 133 9.20 -1.67 11.04
CA LEU A 133 8.81 -1.80 9.65
C LEU A 133 7.31 -2.08 9.57
N VAL A 134 6.60 -1.38 8.67
CA VAL A 134 5.16 -1.58 8.46
C VAL A 134 4.88 -1.94 7.02
N LEU A 135 4.18 -3.05 6.83
CA LEU A 135 3.58 -3.42 5.56
C LEU A 135 2.23 -2.71 5.43
N VAL A 136 2.11 -1.82 4.46
CA VAL A 136 0.98 -0.88 4.35
C VAL A 136 0.08 -1.29 3.18
N PRO A 137 -1.22 -1.61 3.43
CA PRO A 137 -2.16 -1.84 2.34
C PRO A 137 -2.48 -0.54 1.62
N LEU A 138 -2.71 -0.63 0.30
CA LEU A 138 -2.99 0.53 -0.52
C LEU A 138 -3.93 0.19 -1.69
N ILE A 139 -4.50 1.21 -2.30
CA ILE A 139 -5.22 1.11 -3.57
C ILE A 139 -4.25 1.36 -4.73
N ALA A 140 -3.39 2.37 -4.61
CA ALA A 140 -2.33 2.66 -5.56
C ALA A 140 -1.20 3.43 -4.88
N VAL A 141 -0.04 3.48 -5.54
CA VAL A 141 1.13 4.26 -5.14
C VAL A 141 1.84 4.77 -6.40
N ASP A 142 2.40 5.97 -6.34
CA ASP A 142 3.22 6.55 -7.40
C ASP A 142 4.74 6.36 -7.15
N GLY A 143 5.57 6.96 -8.01
CA GLY A 143 7.04 6.88 -7.94
C GLY A 143 7.65 7.64 -6.79
N GLU A 144 6.92 8.53 -6.16
CA GLU A 144 7.37 9.35 -5.04
C GLU A 144 6.95 8.77 -3.69
N GLY A 145 6.19 7.68 -3.72
CA GLY A 145 5.66 7.03 -2.52
C GLY A 145 4.33 7.62 -2.05
N THR A 146 3.72 8.52 -2.82
CA THR A 146 2.37 9.02 -2.51
C THR A 146 1.36 7.90 -2.68
N ARG A 147 0.55 7.69 -1.65
CA ARG A 147 -0.34 6.54 -1.56
C ARG A 147 -1.82 6.92 -1.67
N LEU A 148 -2.57 6.18 -2.47
CA LEU A 148 -4.02 6.15 -2.41
C LEU A 148 -4.50 5.08 -1.45
N GLY A 149 -5.07 5.50 -0.34
CA GLY A 149 -5.80 4.65 0.59
C GLY A 149 -7.31 4.69 0.35
N ARG A 150 -8.08 4.06 1.24
CA ARG A 150 -9.56 3.98 1.16
C ARG A 150 -10.29 5.31 1.48
N GLY A 151 -9.58 6.42 1.68
CA GLY A 151 -10.15 7.76 1.91
C GLY A 151 -10.61 8.03 3.35
N LYS A 152 -10.39 7.14 4.31
CA LYS A 152 -10.77 7.33 5.72
C LYS A 152 -9.65 7.89 6.61
N GLY A 153 -8.43 8.05 6.09
CA GLY A 153 -7.27 8.59 6.80
C GLY A 153 -6.80 7.79 8.02
N HIS A 154 -7.26 6.54 8.21
CA HIS A 154 -6.88 5.75 9.38
C HIS A 154 -5.38 5.44 9.41
N TYR A 155 -4.83 5.06 8.25
CA TYR A 155 -3.41 4.78 8.13
C TYR A 155 -2.58 6.05 8.26
N ASP A 156 -2.94 7.16 7.60
CA ASP A 156 -2.15 8.39 7.64
C ASP A 156 -1.98 8.89 9.07
N ARG A 157 -3.06 8.89 9.86
CA ARG A 157 -3.01 9.26 11.30
C ARG A 157 -2.14 8.32 12.14
N ALA A 158 -2.14 7.01 11.86
CA ALA A 158 -1.36 6.05 12.61
C ALA A 158 0.12 6.06 12.17
N LEU A 159 0.37 6.14 10.85
CA LEU A 159 1.71 6.08 10.28
C LEU A 159 2.53 7.35 10.53
N ALA A 160 1.89 8.52 10.66
CA ALA A 160 2.59 9.78 10.93
C ALA A 160 3.47 9.70 12.19
N GLY A 161 2.96 9.09 13.26
CA GLY A 161 3.72 8.86 14.49
C GLY A 161 4.86 7.86 14.30
N LEU A 162 4.60 6.75 13.62
CA LEU A 162 5.59 5.70 13.36
C LEU A 162 6.73 6.20 12.46
N LYS A 163 6.39 6.97 11.43
CA LYS A 163 7.40 7.58 10.54
C LYS A 163 8.34 8.51 11.30
N LYS A 164 7.80 9.34 12.21
CA LYS A 164 8.60 10.24 13.08
C LYS A 164 9.53 9.46 14.00
N SER A 165 9.15 8.26 14.41
CA SER A 165 9.97 7.35 15.24
C SER A 165 10.97 6.53 14.41
N GLY A 166 11.06 6.73 13.10
CA GLY A 166 12.03 6.05 12.24
C GLY A 166 11.53 4.74 11.60
N ALA A 167 10.25 4.39 11.76
CA ALA A 167 9.69 3.20 11.13
C ALA A 167 9.74 3.29 9.59
N ARG A 168 10.09 2.19 8.95
CA ARG A 168 10.05 2.06 7.48
C ARG A 168 8.65 1.63 7.05
N LEU A 169 8.11 2.31 6.04
CA LEU A 169 6.77 2.10 5.53
C LEU A 169 6.83 1.51 4.12
N ILE A 170 6.49 0.25 3.96
CA ILE A 170 6.52 -0.44 2.68
C ILE A 170 5.09 -0.72 2.22
N GLY A 171 4.70 -0.11 1.13
CA GLY A 171 3.42 -0.40 0.48
C GLY A 171 3.40 -1.82 -0.07
N VAL A 172 2.29 -2.51 0.09
CA VAL A 172 2.13 -3.88 -0.41
C VAL A 172 0.90 -3.94 -1.31
N GLY A 173 1.09 -4.43 -2.53
CA GLY A 173 0.03 -4.48 -3.54
C GLY A 173 0.34 -5.42 -4.70
N TRP A 174 -0.62 -5.55 -5.61
CA TRP A 174 -0.40 -6.17 -6.91
C TRP A 174 0.39 -5.20 -7.80
N ALA A 175 1.17 -5.70 -8.76
CA ALA A 175 2.06 -4.88 -9.57
C ALA A 175 1.37 -3.67 -10.24
N MET A 176 0.13 -3.84 -10.75
CA MET A 176 -0.64 -2.77 -11.39
C MET A 176 -1.06 -1.64 -10.43
N GLN A 177 -0.86 -1.79 -9.13
CA GLN A 177 -1.15 -0.73 -8.16
C GLN A 177 -0.02 0.31 -8.07
N ARG A 178 1.12 0.06 -8.73
CA ARG A 178 2.19 1.01 -8.95
C ARG A 178 1.88 1.83 -10.20
N LEU A 179 1.44 3.06 -10.01
CA LEU A 179 1.09 3.98 -11.10
C LEU A 179 2.33 4.68 -11.65
N SER A 180 2.35 4.93 -12.95
CA SER A 180 3.34 5.80 -13.60
C SER A 180 3.04 7.28 -13.38
N GLU A 181 1.76 7.61 -13.24
CA GLU A 181 1.27 8.97 -13.02
C GLU A 181 1.46 9.39 -11.57
N THR A 182 1.77 10.67 -11.36
CA THR A 182 1.84 11.27 -10.03
C THR A 182 0.45 11.37 -9.40
N ILE A 183 0.35 10.95 -8.16
CA ILE A 183 -0.86 11.06 -7.36
C ILE A 183 -0.88 12.45 -6.70
N PRO A 184 -1.95 13.25 -6.82
CA PRO A 184 -2.08 14.49 -6.08
C PRO A 184 -1.93 14.26 -4.58
N GLY A 185 -0.89 14.83 -3.96
CA GLY A 185 -0.63 14.71 -2.51
C GLY A 185 -1.41 15.76 -1.71
N ASP A 186 -1.74 15.42 -0.46
CA ASP A 186 -2.19 16.36 0.57
C ASP A 186 -1.10 16.52 1.63
N ASP A 187 -1.05 17.64 2.33
CA ASP A 187 -0.02 17.94 3.34
C ASP A 187 0.06 16.92 4.49
N TRP A 188 -1.03 16.21 4.74
CA TRP A 188 -1.11 15.16 5.77
C TRP A 188 -0.81 13.76 5.26
N ASP A 189 -0.58 13.58 3.97
CA ASP A 189 -0.24 12.26 3.42
C ASP A 189 1.15 11.83 3.92
N VAL A 190 1.26 10.58 4.32
CA VAL A 190 2.53 10.01 4.78
C VAL A 190 3.13 9.20 3.65
N PRO A 191 4.23 9.66 3.02
CA PRO A 191 4.86 8.96 1.92
C PRO A 191 5.48 7.65 2.38
N LEU A 192 5.38 6.64 1.53
CA LEU A 192 5.99 5.34 1.71
C LEU A 192 7.50 5.38 1.41
N ASP A 193 8.25 4.45 1.97
CA ASP A 193 9.68 4.26 1.69
C ASP A 193 9.94 3.29 0.54
N GLY A 194 8.90 2.56 0.12
CA GLY A 194 8.98 1.62 -0.99
C GLY A 194 7.65 0.94 -1.26
N PHE A 195 7.64 0.13 -2.31
CA PHE A 195 6.50 -0.68 -2.72
C PHE A 195 6.95 -2.10 -3.08
N ALA A 196 6.25 -3.09 -2.55
CA ALA A 196 6.47 -4.49 -2.81
C ALA A 196 5.27 -5.12 -3.50
N SER A 197 5.54 -5.91 -4.52
CA SER A 197 4.57 -6.72 -5.25
C SER A 197 5.14 -8.13 -5.51
N PRO A 198 4.36 -9.06 -6.05
CA PRO A 198 4.89 -10.35 -6.52
C PRO A 198 6.01 -10.25 -7.57
N ASP A 199 6.18 -9.09 -8.21
CA ASP A 199 7.17 -8.87 -9.25
C ASP A 199 8.47 -8.24 -8.72
N GLY A 200 8.48 -7.75 -7.47
CA GLY A 200 9.69 -7.19 -6.85
C GLY A 200 9.43 -6.16 -5.77
N LEU A 201 10.53 -5.63 -5.26
CA LEU A 201 10.59 -4.51 -4.30
C LEU A 201 11.22 -3.29 -4.97
N GLU A 202 10.54 -2.16 -4.96
CA GLU A 202 11.04 -0.84 -5.32
C GLU A 202 11.19 -0.01 -4.05
N LEU A 203 12.37 0.56 -3.82
CA LEU A 203 12.58 1.54 -2.74
C LEU A 203 12.58 2.94 -3.35
N PHE A 204 11.77 3.83 -2.78
CA PHE A 204 11.67 5.20 -3.25
C PHE A 204 12.86 6.03 -2.75
N LYS A 205 13.39 6.89 -3.61
CA LYS A 205 14.46 7.83 -3.22
C LYS A 205 13.85 8.90 -2.32
N ARG A 206 14.46 9.13 -1.15
CA ARG A 206 14.16 10.32 -0.36
C ARG A 206 14.84 11.51 -1.02
N THR A 207 14.05 12.44 -1.49
CA THR A 207 14.54 13.79 -1.87
C THR A 207 14.79 14.61 -0.61
#